data_bbd44703483ebd0bf1261234d9ca5dd2
#
_entry.id   bbd44703483ebd0bf1261234d9ca5dd2
#
_cell.length_a   1.000
_cell.length_b   1.000
_cell.length_c   1.000
_cell.angle_alpha   90.00
_cell.angle_beta   90.00
_cell.angle_gamma   90.00
#
_symmetry.space_group_name_H-M   'P 1'
#
loop_
_entity.id
_entity.type
_entity.pdbx_description
1 polymer ?
#
loop_
_entity_poly.entity_id
_entity_poly.type
_entity_poly.pdbx_seq_one_letter_code
_entity_poly.pdbx_strand_id
1 'polypeptide(L)'
;MHTTSYLINGIHNHGMTVAFSHGLQSSIYSPFMEQIADGLAAHGFRVVRFEFPFMTESRMHNTPVYVENTEVLEDYWRKVIKELGQVDKLVIGGKSVAAYTASRVADQMGVRGVVGMEFPFLSPDPDLVLDCGHLKKIKTPALIVQGSEDPLGGMSYVNDIPLSSRVNVHWLQEAGYNFLPGKHSKRSRDENILEAIEVIAEFVDLLEV
;
A
#
# COMPACT_ATOMS: atom_id res chain seq x y z
N MET A 1 18.71 18.22 -5.87
CA MET A 1 18.22 16.93 -5.38
C MET A 1 17.17 17.24 -4.32
N HIS A 2 15.90 16.89 -4.54
CA HIS A 2 14.89 17.04 -3.49
C HIS A 2 15.13 15.95 -2.45
N THR A 3 15.32 16.36 -1.20
CA THR A 3 15.41 15.44 -0.05
C THR A 3 14.02 14.88 0.21
N THR A 4 13.88 13.56 0.33
CA THR A 4 12.61 12.93 0.69
C THR A 4 12.25 13.31 2.13
N SER A 5 11.05 13.85 2.35
CA SER A 5 10.53 14.10 3.68
C SER A 5 9.76 12.88 4.17
N TYR A 6 10.02 12.48 5.41
CA TYR A 6 9.40 11.32 6.04
C TYR A 6 8.56 11.72 7.26
N LEU A 7 7.37 11.13 7.40
CA LEU A 7 6.64 11.07 8.67
C LEU A 7 6.91 9.71 9.30
N ILE A 8 7.27 9.69 10.58
CA ILE A 8 7.63 8.46 11.28
C ILE A 8 6.73 8.29 12.50
N ASN A 9 5.99 7.18 12.54
CA ASN A 9 5.28 6.71 13.73
C ASN A 9 6.08 5.56 14.34
N GLY A 10 6.09 5.41 15.65
CA GLY A 10 6.88 4.39 16.34
C GLY A 10 8.40 4.60 16.17
N ILE A 11 8.90 5.84 16.32
CA ILE A 11 10.32 6.18 16.08
C ILE A 11 11.30 5.40 16.98
N HIS A 12 10.85 4.92 18.13
CA HIS A 12 11.64 4.12 19.05
C HIS A 12 11.48 2.62 18.86
N ASN A 13 10.65 2.19 17.91
CA ASN A 13 10.48 0.79 17.57
C ASN A 13 11.67 0.31 16.72
N HIS A 14 12.24 -0.84 17.08
CA HIS A 14 13.50 -1.34 16.49
C HIS A 14 13.32 -2.65 15.68
N GLY A 15 12.07 -3.14 15.56
CA GLY A 15 11.73 -4.33 14.77
C GLY A 15 11.64 -4.04 13.27
N MET A 16 10.64 -4.61 12.64
CA MET A 16 10.37 -4.38 11.21
C MET A 16 10.02 -2.91 10.93
N THR A 17 10.49 -2.41 9.80
CA THR A 17 10.08 -1.11 9.26
C THR A 17 9.05 -1.31 8.15
N VAL A 18 7.94 -0.59 8.24
CA VAL A 18 6.90 -0.56 7.22
C VAL A 18 6.91 0.81 6.55
N ALA A 19 7.26 0.85 5.26
CA ALA A 19 7.30 2.09 4.49
C ALA A 19 6.07 2.18 3.59
N PHE A 20 5.27 3.24 3.77
CA PHE A 20 4.03 3.46 3.04
C PHE A 20 4.02 4.76 2.26
N SER A 21 3.36 4.72 1.10
CA SER A 21 2.99 5.90 0.36
C SER A 21 1.48 5.88 0.01
N HIS A 22 1.03 6.96 -0.59
CA HIS A 22 -0.39 7.30 -0.78
C HIS A 22 -0.91 6.93 -2.17
N GLY A 23 -2.24 6.90 -2.32
CA GLY A 23 -2.93 6.82 -3.61
C GLY A 23 -2.91 8.17 -4.37
N LEU A 24 -3.41 8.16 -5.62
CA LEU A 24 -3.42 9.37 -6.47
C LEU A 24 -4.25 10.53 -5.88
N GLN A 25 -5.29 10.24 -5.12
CA GLN A 25 -6.23 11.23 -4.59
C GLN A 25 -6.15 11.43 -3.08
N SER A 26 -5.09 10.95 -2.43
CA SER A 26 -4.90 11.10 -1.00
C SER A 26 -3.45 11.36 -0.66
N SER A 27 -3.20 12.10 0.41
CA SER A 27 -1.84 12.36 0.91
C SER A 27 -1.50 11.44 2.08
N ILE A 28 -0.22 11.43 2.46
CA ILE A 28 0.25 10.72 3.66
C ILE A 28 -0.31 11.33 4.96
N TYR A 29 -0.90 12.51 4.89
CA TYR A 29 -1.56 13.21 6.00
C TYR A 29 -3.05 12.91 6.11
N SER A 30 -3.59 12.05 5.21
CA SER A 30 -5.01 11.70 5.27
C SER A 30 -5.33 10.90 6.54
N PRO A 31 -6.53 11.06 7.12
CA PRO A 31 -6.94 10.30 8.31
C PRO A 31 -6.81 8.78 8.13
N PHE A 32 -7.04 8.27 6.92
CA PHE A 32 -6.84 6.86 6.61
C PHE A 32 -5.39 6.42 6.81
N MET A 33 -4.44 7.15 6.20
CA MET A 33 -3.01 6.81 6.29
C MET A 33 -2.46 7.02 7.71
N GLU A 34 -3.03 7.98 8.45
CA GLU A 34 -2.67 8.23 9.84
C GLU A 34 -3.14 7.11 10.75
N GLN A 35 -4.42 6.71 10.68
CA GLN A 35 -4.98 5.61 11.47
C GLN A 35 -4.21 4.29 11.26
N ILE A 36 -3.91 3.94 10.00
CA ILE A 36 -3.11 2.75 9.69
C ILE A 36 -1.71 2.85 10.31
N ALA A 37 -1.05 4.00 10.16
CA ALA A 37 0.31 4.17 10.67
C ALA A 37 0.37 4.17 12.21
N ASP A 38 -0.58 4.79 12.88
CA ASP A 38 -0.68 4.81 14.34
C ASP A 38 -0.96 3.40 14.88
N GLY A 39 -1.91 2.68 14.25
CA GLY A 39 -2.24 1.32 14.62
C GLY A 39 -1.02 0.39 14.51
N LEU A 40 -0.33 0.39 13.39
CA LEU A 40 0.86 -0.44 13.21
C LEU A 40 2.02 -0.03 14.14
N ALA A 41 2.17 1.26 14.45
CA ALA A 41 3.13 1.71 15.43
C ALA A 41 2.82 1.21 16.85
N ALA A 42 1.53 1.11 17.20
CA ALA A 42 1.07 0.52 18.46
C ALA A 42 1.37 -0.97 18.55
N HIS A 43 1.42 -1.70 17.41
CA HIS A 43 1.89 -3.09 17.34
C HIS A 43 3.42 -3.24 17.41
N GLY A 44 4.17 -2.15 17.53
CA GLY A 44 5.62 -2.19 17.72
C GLY A 44 6.44 -1.99 16.44
N PHE A 45 5.82 -1.72 15.30
CA PHE A 45 6.53 -1.47 14.04
C PHE A 45 6.98 -0.01 13.92
N ARG A 46 8.11 0.20 13.25
CA ARG A 46 8.50 1.53 12.79
C ARG A 46 7.81 1.80 11.46
N VAL A 47 6.87 2.74 11.43
CA VAL A 47 6.13 3.09 10.22
C VAL A 47 6.66 4.39 9.62
N VAL A 48 7.08 4.33 8.37
CA VAL A 48 7.64 5.47 7.62
C VAL A 48 6.68 5.82 6.50
N ARG A 49 6.15 7.05 6.49
CA ARG A 49 5.29 7.54 5.40
C ARG A 49 6.02 8.60 4.59
N PHE A 50 5.93 8.54 3.28
CA PHE A 50 6.51 9.53 2.36
C PHE A 50 5.54 9.90 1.24
N GLU A 51 5.68 11.11 0.69
CA GLU A 51 4.92 11.54 -0.49
C GLU A 51 5.73 11.34 -1.77
N PHE A 52 5.07 10.89 -2.82
CA PHE A 52 5.62 11.00 -4.16
C PHE A 52 5.72 12.48 -4.59
N PRO A 53 6.72 12.87 -5.40
CA PRO A 53 6.94 14.25 -5.81
C PRO A 53 5.70 14.94 -6.40
N PHE A 54 4.93 14.23 -7.23
CA PHE A 54 3.73 14.77 -7.86
C PHE A 54 2.69 15.27 -6.83
N MET A 55 2.56 14.61 -5.70
CA MET A 55 1.61 15.01 -4.66
C MET A 55 2.12 16.25 -3.93
N THR A 56 3.41 16.29 -3.65
CA THR A 56 4.03 17.48 -3.04
C THR A 56 3.86 18.70 -3.95
N GLU A 57 4.12 18.56 -5.24
CA GLU A 57 3.94 19.62 -6.25
C GLU A 57 2.48 20.05 -6.37
N SER A 58 1.55 19.08 -6.49
CA SER A 58 0.11 19.36 -6.53
C SER A 58 -0.35 20.17 -5.31
N ARG A 59 0.09 19.79 -4.13
CA ARG A 59 -0.25 20.47 -2.88
C ARG A 59 0.36 21.88 -2.79
N MET A 60 1.61 22.06 -3.24
CA MET A 60 2.30 23.35 -3.21
C MET A 60 1.74 24.35 -4.20
N HIS A 61 1.31 23.88 -5.36
CA HIS A 61 0.85 24.72 -6.46
C HIS A 61 -0.66 24.71 -6.67
N ASN A 62 -1.40 23.92 -5.87
CA ASN A 62 -2.86 23.71 -6.01
C ASN A 62 -3.25 23.29 -7.44
N THR A 63 -2.45 22.40 -8.03
CA THR A 63 -2.64 21.86 -9.37
C THR A 63 -3.24 20.45 -9.31
N PRO A 64 -3.99 20.01 -10.32
CA PRO A 64 -4.45 18.62 -10.39
C PRO A 64 -3.30 17.64 -10.33
N VAL A 65 -3.55 16.50 -9.68
CA VAL A 65 -2.61 15.37 -9.67
C VAL A 65 -2.55 14.77 -11.07
N TYR A 66 -1.33 14.64 -11.60
CA TYR A 66 -1.08 13.99 -12.87
C TYR A 66 0.14 13.06 -12.77
N VAL A 67 -0.02 11.82 -13.18
CA VAL A 67 1.05 10.82 -13.24
C VAL A 67 1.09 10.25 -14.65
N GLU A 68 2.04 10.69 -15.44
CA GLU A 68 2.21 10.25 -16.84
C GLU A 68 2.61 8.77 -16.93
N ASN A 69 3.46 8.33 -16.01
CA ASN A 69 4.07 7.01 -16.07
C ASN A 69 4.35 6.48 -14.64
N THR A 70 3.92 5.26 -14.37
CA THR A 70 4.18 4.58 -13.10
C THR A 70 5.66 4.26 -12.87
N GLU A 71 6.49 4.19 -13.92
CA GLU A 71 7.95 3.97 -13.81
C GLU A 71 8.63 5.05 -12.96
N VAL A 72 8.16 6.30 -13.04
CA VAL A 72 8.68 7.38 -12.20
C VAL A 72 8.45 7.09 -10.71
N LEU A 73 7.31 6.50 -10.36
CA LEU A 73 6.99 6.11 -8.99
C LEU A 73 7.81 4.87 -8.56
N GLU A 74 8.06 3.95 -9.47
CA GLU A 74 8.94 2.81 -9.23
C GLU A 74 10.38 3.27 -8.93
N ASP A 75 10.90 4.23 -9.72
CA ASP A 75 12.23 4.81 -9.47
C ASP A 75 12.29 5.55 -8.13
N TYR A 76 11.21 6.23 -7.77
CA TYR A 76 11.13 6.87 -6.47
C TYR A 76 11.11 5.84 -5.32
N TRP A 77 10.40 4.72 -5.48
CA TRP A 77 10.48 3.59 -4.55
C TRP A 77 11.90 3.06 -4.41
N ARG A 78 12.62 2.84 -5.54
CA ARG A 78 14.02 2.40 -5.51
C ARG A 78 14.92 3.34 -4.73
N LYS A 79 14.69 4.65 -4.87
CA LYS A 79 15.39 5.69 -4.10
C LYS A 79 15.07 5.57 -2.61
N VAL A 80 13.80 5.54 -2.22
CA VAL A 80 13.35 5.45 -0.82
C VAL A 80 13.89 4.19 -0.15
N ILE A 81 13.82 3.03 -0.81
CA ILE A 81 14.34 1.78 -0.29
C ILE A 81 15.85 1.87 0.00
N LYS A 82 16.61 2.49 -0.91
CA LYS A 82 18.06 2.72 -0.71
C LYS A 82 18.34 3.69 0.45
N GLU A 83 17.53 4.73 0.62
CA GLU A 83 17.65 5.69 1.71
C GLU A 83 17.33 5.06 3.08
N LEU A 84 16.31 4.20 3.15
CA LEU A 84 15.92 3.51 4.38
C LEU A 84 16.88 2.37 4.74
N GLY A 85 17.44 1.68 3.75
CA GLY A 85 18.33 0.53 3.96
C GLY A 85 17.62 -0.65 4.62
N GLN A 86 18.38 -1.60 5.17
CA GLN A 86 17.89 -2.76 5.94
C GLN A 86 16.73 -3.50 5.25
N VAL A 87 16.91 -3.84 3.96
CA VAL A 87 15.86 -4.43 3.12
C VAL A 87 15.31 -5.76 3.68
N ASP A 88 16.12 -6.48 4.44
CA ASP A 88 15.77 -7.69 5.17
C ASP A 88 14.77 -7.46 6.34
N LYS A 89 14.62 -6.20 6.77
CA LYS A 89 13.64 -5.75 7.77
C LYS A 89 12.65 -4.72 7.22
N LEU A 90 12.56 -4.58 5.90
CA LEU A 90 11.75 -3.56 5.26
C LEU A 90 10.56 -4.17 4.53
N VAL A 91 9.36 -3.80 4.92
CA VAL A 91 8.11 -4.00 4.19
C VAL A 91 7.74 -2.70 3.49
N ILE A 92 7.41 -2.76 2.22
CA ILE A 92 7.04 -1.59 1.41
C ILE A 92 5.61 -1.68 0.92
N GLY A 93 4.98 -0.57 0.60
CA GLY A 93 3.64 -0.58 0.05
C GLY A 93 2.83 0.68 0.29
N GLY A 94 1.57 0.52 0.59
CA GLY A 94 0.67 1.63 0.83
C GLY A 94 -0.65 1.48 0.09
N LYS A 95 -1.24 2.62 -0.29
CA LYS A 95 -2.58 2.68 -0.86
C LYS A 95 -2.54 2.77 -2.39
N SER A 96 -3.37 1.96 -3.06
CA SER A 96 -3.63 2.05 -4.49
C SER A 96 -2.33 2.06 -5.33
N VAL A 97 -2.05 3.09 -6.11
CA VAL A 97 -0.87 3.19 -6.98
C VAL A 97 0.47 2.99 -6.23
N ALA A 98 0.53 3.37 -4.95
CA ALA A 98 1.72 3.10 -4.14
C ALA A 98 1.94 1.60 -3.94
N ALA A 99 0.88 0.83 -3.67
CA ALA A 99 0.94 -0.62 -3.56
C ALA A 99 1.33 -1.27 -4.89
N TYR A 100 0.71 -0.82 -5.99
CA TYR A 100 1.01 -1.31 -7.34
C TYR A 100 2.49 -1.13 -7.69
N THR A 101 3.01 0.07 -7.54
CA THR A 101 4.41 0.37 -7.90
C THR A 101 5.42 -0.25 -6.93
N ALA A 102 5.10 -0.35 -5.63
CA ALA A 102 5.91 -1.08 -4.65
C ALA A 102 6.05 -2.56 -5.03
N SER A 103 4.95 -3.23 -5.39
CA SER A 103 4.97 -4.65 -5.76
C SER A 103 5.81 -4.93 -7.01
N ARG A 104 5.93 -3.97 -7.93
CA ARG A 104 6.73 -4.12 -9.16
C ARG A 104 8.24 -4.05 -8.92
N VAL A 105 8.67 -3.37 -7.87
CA VAL A 105 10.11 -3.24 -7.55
C VAL A 105 10.58 -4.18 -6.45
N ALA A 106 9.66 -4.83 -5.74
CA ALA A 106 9.94 -5.60 -4.54
C ALA A 106 10.98 -6.70 -4.73
N ASP A 107 10.80 -7.56 -5.74
CA ASP A 107 11.74 -8.65 -6.02
C ASP A 107 13.13 -8.14 -6.40
N GLN A 108 13.20 -7.07 -7.21
CA GLN A 108 14.46 -6.45 -7.62
C GLN A 108 15.22 -5.85 -6.43
N MET A 109 14.49 -5.24 -5.51
CA MET A 109 15.07 -4.55 -4.38
C MET A 109 15.33 -5.47 -3.18
N GLY A 110 14.82 -6.70 -3.20
CA GLY A 110 15.04 -7.69 -2.16
C GLY A 110 14.44 -7.33 -0.80
N VAL A 111 13.34 -6.57 -0.81
CA VAL A 111 12.64 -6.21 0.41
C VAL A 111 11.96 -7.43 1.05
N ARG A 112 11.70 -7.35 2.35
CA ARG A 112 11.16 -8.47 3.13
C ARG A 112 9.72 -8.80 2.80
N GLY A 113 8.91 -7.81 2.43
CA GLY A 113 7.51 -8.00 2.08
C GLY A 113 6.87 -6.80 1.40
N VAL A 114 5.66 -7.01 0.90
CA VAL A 114 4.81 -5.98 0.30
C VAL A 114 3.46 -5.96 1.00
N VAL A 115 2.94 -4.77 1.31
CA VAL A 115 1.57 -4.59 1.79
C VAL A 115 0.83 -3.62 0.88
N GLY A 116 -0.23 -4.09 0.24
CA GLY A 116 -1.12 -3.29 -0.56
C GLY A 116 -2.46 -3.07 0.13
N MET A 117 -2.93 -1.84 0.15
CA MET A 117 -4.28 -1.47 0.56
C MET A 117 -5.02 -0.91 -0.64
N GLU A 118 -6.20 -1.42 -0.93
CA GLU A 118 -6.97 -1.00 -2.13
C GLU A 118 -6.13 -1.09 -3.40
N PHE A 119 -5.59 -2.27 -3.64
CA PHE A 119 -4.74 -2.53 -4.80
C PHE A 119 -5.54 -2.32 -6.10
N PRO A 120 -5.04 -1.52 -7.05
CA PRO A 120 -5.78 -1.23 -8.27
C PRO A 120 -5.59 -2.37 -9.28
N PHE A 121 -6.38 -3.43 -9.18
CA PHE A 121 -6.40 -4.50 -10.19
C PHE A 121 -7.02 -4.04 -11.50
N LEU A 122 -7.89 -3.04 -11.44
CA LEU A 122 -8.47 -2.34 -12.56
C LEU A 122 -8.07 -0.86 -12.52
N SER A 123 -7.88 -0.26 -13.69
CA SER A 123 -7.71 1.18 -13.79
C SER A 123 -9.04 1.89 -13.58
N PRO A 124 -9.05 3.05 -12.89
CA PRO A 124 -10.23 3.91 -12.87
C PRO A 124 -10.50 4.55 -14.26
N ASP A 125 -9.48 4.60 -15.11
CA ASP A 125 -9.59 5.02 -16.52
C ASP A 125 -9.82 3.76 -17.38
N PRO A 126 -10.98 3.63 -18.06
CA PRO A 126 -11.29 2.45 -18.86
C PRO A 126 -10.37 2.29 -20.09
N ASP A 127 -9.75 3.36 -20.54
CA ASP A 127 -8.82 3.34 -21.68
C ASP A 127 -7.40 2.91 -21.27
N LEU A 128 -7.13 2.80 -19.96
CA LEU A 128 -5.84 2.38 -19.40
C LEU A 128 -5.92 0.98 -18.80
N VAL A 129 -5.13 0.05 -19.31
CA VAL A 129 -4.99 -1.29 -18.73
C VAL A 129 -3.81 -1.32 -17.77
N LEU A 130 -4.06 -1.63 -16.49
CA LEU A 130 -3.00 -1.90 -15.53
C LEU A 130 -2.54 -3.35 -15.68
N ASP A 131 -1.26 -3.54 -16.01
CA ASP A 131 -0.68 -4.88 -16.08
C ASP A 131 -0.31 -5.40 -14.70
N CYS A 132 -1.19 -6.23 -14.13
CA CYS A 132 -0.96 -6.94 -12.88
C CYS A 132 -0.26 -8.31 -13.06
N GLY A 133 0.21 -8.63 -14.27
CA GLY A 133 0.86 -9.91 -14.58
C GLY A 133 2.12 -10.20 -13.76
N HIS A 134 2.78 -9.19 -13.21
CA HIS A 134 3.90 -9.35 -12.28
C HIS A 134 3.49 -10.08 -10.99
N LEU A 135 2.26 -9.91 -10.51
CA LEU A 135 1.75 -10.59 -9.31
C LEU A 135 1.67 -12.11 -9.49
N LYS A 136 1.60 -12.60 -10.72
CA LYS A 136 1.64 -14.04 -11.01
C LYS A 136 3.02 -14.65 -10.72
N LYS A 137 4.07 -13.84 -10.74
CA LYS A 137 5.47 -14.29 -10.67
C LYS A 137 6.23 -13.71 -9.48
N ILE A 138 5.64 -12.83 -8.71
CA ILE A 138 6.29 -12.20 -7.56
C ILE A 138 6.75 -13.26 -6.57
N LYS A 139 7.99 -13.11 -6.09
CA LYS A 139 8.63 -14.01 -5.11
C LYS A 139 8.61 -13.43 -3.70
N THR A 140 8.62 -12.11 -3.59
CA THR A 140 8.47 -11.40 -2.33
C THR A 140 7.09 -11.68 -1.75
N PRO A 141 6.97 -12.08 -0.47
CA PRO A 141 5.68 -12.23 0.18
C PRO A 141 4.87 -10.93 0.09
N ALA A 142 3.60 -11.05 -0.27
CA ALA A 142 2.73 -9.89 -0.44
C ALA A 142 1.36 -10.13 0.21
N LEU A 143 0.92 -9.16 0.99
CA LEU A 143 -0.44 -9.07 1.51
C LEU A 143 -1.17 -7.94 0.78
N ILE A 144 -2.36 -8.23 0.27
CA ILE A 144 -3.26 -7.23 -0.28
C ILE A 144 -4.52 -7.21 0.59
N VAL A 145 -4.78 -6.09 1.26
CA VAL A 145 -6.03 -5.87 2.01
C VAL A 145 -6.99 -5.11 1.10
N GLN A 146 -8.09 -5.77 0.76
CA GLN A 146 -9.00 -5.31 -0.29
C GLN A 146 -10.46 -5.37 0.15
N GLY A 147 -11.25 -4.35 -0.22
CA GLY A 147 -12.68 -4.41 -0.04
C GLY A 147 -13.31 -5.43 -0.99
N SER A 148 -14.23 -6.27 -0.50
CA SER A 148 -14.88 -7.29 -1.35
C SER A 148 -15.73 -6.68 -2.47
N GLU A 149 -16.17 -5.42 -2.30
CA GLU A 149 -16.98 -4.65 -3.25
C GLU A 149 -16.20 -3.46 -3.85
N ASP A 150 -14.85 -3.51 -3.82
CA ASP A 150 -14.02 -2.44 -4.37
C ASP A 150 -14.19 -2.37 -5.90
N PRO A 151 -14.57 -1.21 -6.47
CA PRO A 151 -14.76 -1.06 -7.91
C PRO A 151 -13.48 -1.23 -8.73
N LEU A 152 -12.29 -1.07 -8.11
CA LEU A 152 -10.99 -1.25 -8.77
C LEU A 152 -10.41 -2.66 -8.59
N GLY A 153 -11.20 -3.61 -8.10
CA GLY A 153 -10.77 -4.99 -7.93
C GLY A 153 -11.47 -5.70 -6.79
N GLY A 154 -12.79 -5.77 -6.85
CA GLY A 154 -13.59 -6.55 -5.89
C GLY A 154 -13.38 -8.05 -6.03
N MET A 155 -13.88 -8.81 -5.06
CA MET A 155 -13.64 -10.25 -4.91
C MET A 155 -13.99 -11.03 -6.18
N SER A 156 -15.10 -10.71 -6.82
CA SER A 156 -15.57 -11.40 -8.04
C SER A 156 -14.61 -11.28 -9.21
N TYR A 157 -13.90 -10.16 -9.31
CA TYR A 157 -12.92 -9.94 -10.38
C TYR A 157 -11.57 -10.58 -10.05
N VAL A 158 -11.09 -10.38 -8.83
CA VAL A 158 -9.71 -10.79 -8.43
C VAL A 158 -9.57 -12.30 -8.29
N ASN A 159 -10.64 -13.01 -7.93
CA ASN A 159 -10.64 -14.49 -7.84
C ASN A 159 -10.31 -15.17 -9.17
N ASP A 160 -10.54 -14.50 -10.30
CA ASP A 160 -10.23 -15.02 -11.64
C ASP A 160 -8.80 -14.66 -12.09
N ILE A 161 -8.09 -13.85 -11.32
CA ILE A 161 -6.71 -13.46 -11.65
C ILE A 161 -5.73 -14.50 -11.11
N PRO A 162 -4.84 -15.06 -11.98
CA PRO A 162 -3.81 -15.96 -11.50
C PRO A 162 -2.75 -15.19 -10.68
N LEU A 163 -2.74 -15.41 -9.37
CA LEU A 163 -1.78 -14.83 -8.45
C LEU A 163 -0.71 -15.87 -8.05
N SER A 164 0.50 -15.39 -7.72
CA SER A 164 1.53 -16.21 -7.10
C SER A 164 1.05 -16.74 -5.75
N SER A 165 1.50 -17.93 -5.34
CA SER A 165 1.28 -18.45 -3.99
C SER A 165 1.91 -17.59 -2.88
N ARG A 166 2.70 -16.58 -3.25
CA ARG A 166 3.27 -15.58 -2.33
C ARG A 166 2.35 -14.39 -2.09
N VAL A 167 1.28 -14.26 -2.88
CA VAL A 167 0.29 -13.18 -2.72
C VAL A 167 -0.90 -13.71 -1.94
N ASN A 168 -1.16 -13.10 -0.81
CA ASN A 168 -2.36 -13.31 -0.01
C ASN A 168 -3.28 -12.11 -0.16
N VAL A 169 -4.56 -12.35 -0.47
CA VAL A 169 -5.58 -11.29 -0.52
C VAL A 169 -6.51 -11.49 0.67
N HIS A 170 -6.51 -10.50 1.57
CA HIS A 170 -7.46 -10.43 2.68
C HIS A 170 -8.65 -9.57 2.29
N TRP A 171 -9.85 -10.13 2.39
CA TRP A 171 -11.08 -9.49 2.00
C TRP A 171 -11.80 -8.85 3.18
N LEU A 172 -11.89 -7.54 3.19
CA LEU A 172 -12.81 -6.82 4.06
C LEU A 172 -14.21 -6.98 3.50
N GLN A 173 -15.03 -7.77 4.20
CA GLN A 173 -16.36 -8.14 3.71
C GLN A 173 -17.28 -6.93 3.65
N GLU A 174 -18.09 -6.84 2.59
CA GLU A 174 -19.05 -5.75 2.37
C GLU A 174 -18.40 -4.35 2.40
N ALA A 175 -17.10 -4.27 2.11
CA ALA A 175 -16.37 -3.01 2.03
C ALA A 175 -16.02 -2.67 0.57
N GLY A 176 -16.16 -1.41 0.23
CA GLY A 176 -15.74 -0.84 -1.03
C GLY A 176 -14.48 0.02 -0.89
N TYR A 177 -14.33 1.00 -1.78
CA TYR A 177 -13.22 1.94 -1.79
C TYR A 177 -13.10 2.73 -0.48
N ASN A 178 -11.90 3.03 -0.03
CA ASN A 178 -11.57 3.63 1.28
C ASN A 178 -12.02 2.80 2.48
N PHE A 179 -12.20 1.47 2.29
CA PHE A 179 -12.73 0.54 3.28
C PHE A 179 -14.10 0.98 3.82
N LEU A 180 -14.81 1.79 3.01
CA LEU A 180 -16.16 2.23 3.35
C LEU A 180 -17.11 1.04 3.31
N PRO A 181 -17.96 0.87 4.33
CA PRO A 181 -18.94 -0.21 4.32
C PRO A 181 -19.96 0.00 3.21
N GLY A 182 -20.35 -1.08 2.55
CA GLY A 182 -21.45 -1.11 1.58
C GLY A 182 -22.76 -0.72 2.22
N LYS A 183 -23.76 -0.38 1.39
CA LYS A 183 -25.06 0.15 1.85
C LYS A 183 -25.80 -0.75 2.86
N HIS A 184 -25.56 -2.05 2.80
CA HIS A 184 -26.24 -3.05 3.63
C HIS A 184 -25.33 -3.62 4.72
N SER A 185 -24.07 -3.20 4.77
CA SER A 185 -23.14 -3.65 5.79
C SER A 185 -23.54 -3.13 7.16
N LYS A 186 -23.36 -3.98 8.16
CA LYS A 186 -23.51 -3.60 9.57
C LYS A 186 -22.21 -3.08 10.18
N ARG A 187 -21.12 -3.17 9.45
CA ARG A 187 -19.80 -2.73 9.89
C ARG A 187 -19.64 -1.22 9.69
N SER A 188 -18.84 -0.64 10.54
CA SER A 188 -18.34 0.73 10.36
C SER A 188 -17.03 0.71 9.56
N ARG A 189 -16.64 1.87 9.04
CA ARG A 189 -15.33 2.05 8.42
C ARG A 189 -14.19 1.82 9.40
N ASP A 190 -14.36 2.26 10.64
CA ASP A 190 -13.33 2.12 11.68
C ASP A 190 -13.09 0.64 12.02
N GLU A 191 -14.14 -0.19 12.08
CA GLU A 191 -13.97 -1.64 12.23
C GLU A 191 -13.23 -2.28 11.06
N ASN A 192 -13.46 -1.82 9.82
CA ASN A 192 -12.71 -2.29 8.65
C ASN A 192 -11.23 -1.85 8.70
N ILE A 193 -10.96 -0.63 9.16
CA ILE A 193 -9.59 -0.14 9.34
C ILE A 193 -8.87 -0.91 10.45
N LEU A 194 -9.53 -1.19 11.58
CA LEU A 194 -8.97 -1.99 12.65
C LEU A 194 -8.62 -3.41 12.17
N GLU A 195 -9.52 -4.07 11.44
CA GLU A 195 -9.25 -5.38 10.84
C GLU A 195 -8.06 -5.32 9.88
N ALA A 196 -7.97 -4.28 9.06
CA ALA A 196 -6.83 -4.09 8.17
C ALA A 196 -5.51 -3.94 8.94
N ILE A 197 -5.49 -3.18 10.04
CA ILE A 197 -4.31 -3.03 10.90
C ILE A 197 -3.88 -4.37 11.48
N GLU A 198 -4.81 -5.13 12.07
CA GLU A 198 -4.52 -6.43 12.68
C GLU A 198 -3.92 -7.41 11.65
N VAL A 199 -4.53 -7.53 10.48
CA VAL A 199 -4.06 -8.44 9.43
C VAL A 199 -2.70 -8.02 8.87
N ILE A 200 -2.45 -6.71 8.74
CA ILE A 200 -1.14 -6.21 8.33
C ILE A 200 -0.10 -6.50 9.41
N ALA A 201 -0.44 -6.29 10.68
CA ALA A 201 0.47 -6.56 11.80
C ALA A 201 0.84 -8.05 11.85
N GLU A 202 -0.14 -8.95 11.80
CA GLU A 202 0.09 -10.40 11.75
C GLU A 202 1.00 -10.80 10.57
N PHE A 203 0.76 -10.23 9.38
CA PHE A 203 1.60 -10.50 8.22
C PHE A 203 3.04 -10.06 8.44
N VAL A 204 3.26 -8.86 8.99
CA VAL A 204 4.61 -8.33 9.23
C VAL A 204 5.34 -9.13 10.30
N ASP A 205 4.66 -9.55 11.38
CA ASP A 205 5.21 -10.42 12.42
C ASP A 205 5.67 -11.78 11.86
N LEU A 206 4.89 -12.37 10.95
CA LEU A 206 5.26 -13.62 10.28
C LEU A 206 6.52 -13.49 9.39
N LEU A 207 6.85 -12.29 8.96
CA LEU A 207 8.06 -12.03 8.19
C LEU A 207 9.31 -11.83 9.07
N GLU A 208 9.15 -11.55 10.36
CA GLU A 208 10.27 -11.30 11.28
C GLU A 208 11.01 -12.60 11.69
N VAL A 209 10.39 -13.76 11.48
CA VAL A 209 10.90 -15.10 11.88
C VAL A 209 11.95 -15.66 10.90
#